data_3144b514c2ffc5c487947a0c48b55d4b
#
_entry.id   3144b514c2ffc5c487947a0c48b55d4b
#
_cell.length_a   1.000
_cell.length_b   1.000
_cell.length_c   1.000
_cell.angle_alpha   90.00
_cell.angle_beta   90.00
_cell.angle_gamma   90.00
#
_symmetry.space_group_name_H-M   'P 1'
#
loop_
_entity.id
_entity.type
_entity.pdbx_description
1 polymer ?
#
loop_
_entity_poly.entity_id
_entity_poly.type
_entity_poly.pdbx_seq_one_letter_code
_entity_poly.pdbx_strand_id
1 'polypeptide(L)'
;MALANTRPVSGSIQWTGTGVGKAHTGTLKVTQGSITMKGKDVVGGEFTMDMNTIDYKNAKLVGHLKSPDFFEVSKFPTAKFVTKSVTALKGDASGATHQISGDLTIRDQTHPIAFKVKISEAGDQLRAQGDIVIEDRTKYGIKYNSKKVFDVAKLGDKLIEDEIKLSLDVSTSK
;
A
#
# COMPACT_ATOMS: atom_id res chain seq x y z
N MET A 1 5.52 14.83 -30.23
CA MET A 1 5.01 13.73 -29.38
C MET A 1 5.99 13.52 -28.23
N ALA A 2 5.54 13.66 -27.00
CA ALA A 2 6.41 13.48 -25.84
C ALA A 2 6.73 11.99 -25.63
N LEU A 3 8.01 11.69 -25.41
CA LEU A 3 8.44 10.33 -25.05
C LEU A 3 8.14 10.06 -23.57
N ALA A 4 7.87 8.81 -23.25
CA ALA A 4 7.71 8.39 -21.87
C ALA A 4 9.05 8.51 -21.14
N ASN A 5 9.01 9.05 -19.92
CA ASN A 5 10.16 9.23 -19.08
C ASN A 5 9.86 8.62 -17.70
N THR A 6 10.74 7.75 -17.24
CA THR A 6 10.58 7.06 -15.95
C THR A 6 11.56 7.66 -14.95
N ARG A 7 11.03 8.06 -13.81
CA ARG A 7 11.82 8.64 -12.71
C ARG A 7 11.69 7.75 -11.47
N PRO A 8 12.80 7.49 -10.76
CA PRO A 8 12.72 6.71 -9.54
C PRO A 8 12.00 7.45 -8.42
N VAL A 9 11.23 6.71 -7.64
CA VAL A 9 10.58 7.23 -6.44
C VAL A 9 10.92 6.35 -5.25
N SER A 10 10.89 6.95 -4.08
CA SER A 10 11.01 6.25 -2.81
C SER A 10 10.16 6.95 -1.76
N GLY A 11 9.97 6.32 -0.63
CA GLY A 11 9.19 6.90 0.45
C GLY A 11 8.73 5.85 1.43
N SER A 12 7.54 6.09 1.99
CA SER A 12 7.01 5.25 3.04
C SER A 12 5.51 5.02 2.89
N ILE A 13 5.07 3.96 3.55
CA ILE A 13 3.66 3.67 3.75
C ILE A 13 3.43 3.60 5.25
N GLN A 14 2.37 4.26 5.71
CA GLN A 14 1.84 4.08 7.04
C GLN A 14 0.71 3.06 6.94
N TRP A 15 0.83 1.95 7.67
CA TRP A 15 -0.21 0.93 7.68
C TRP A 15 -1.03 1.02 8.96
N THR A 16 -2.32 0.69 8.86
CA THR A 16 -3.22 0.59 10.01
C THR A 16 -3.99 -0.71 9.95
N GLY A 17 -3.83 -1.52 10.98
CA GLY A 17 -4.62 -2.72 11.19
C GLY A 17 -5.49 -2.54 12.43
N THR A 18 -6.71 -3.09 12.40
CA THR A 18 -7.68 -2.87 13.46
C THR A 18 -8.18 -4.19 14.03
N GLY A 19 -8.08 -4.32 15.35
CA GLY A 19 -8.75 -5.36 16.12
C GLY A 19 -9.94 -4.78 16.87
N VAL A 20 -10.53 -5.59 17.74
CA VAL A 20 -11.67 -5.14 18.55
C VAL A 20 -11.20 -4.06 19.54
N GLY A 21 -11.72 -2.84 19.36
CA GLY A 21 -11.41 -1.71 20.23
C GLY A 21 -9.98 -1.19 20.14
N LYS A 22 -9.19 -1.67 19.19
CA LYS A 22 -7.78 -1.27 19.05
C LYS A 22 -7.38 -1.11 17.60
N ALA A 23 -6.67 -0.02 17.31
CA ALA A 23 -6.02 0.19 16.03
C ALA A 23 -4.51 0.26 16.25
N HIS A 24 -3.76 -0.38 15.34
CA HIS A 24 -2.30 -0.35 15.34
C HIS A 24 -1.83 0.30 14.06
N THR A 25 -1.00 1.31 14.18
CA THR A 25 -0.44 2.04 13.03
C THR A 25 1.08 1.98 13.10
N GLY A 26 1.67 1.52 12.02
CA GLY A 26 3.12 1.43 11.89
C GLY A 26 3.57 1.90 10.52
N THR A 27 4.80 1.59 10.16
CA THR A 27 5.42 2.06 8.93
C THR A 27 6.02 0.92 8.11
N LEU A 28 6.22 1.21 6.83
CA LEU A 28 6.79 0.30 5.85
C LEU A 28 7.46 1.14 4.77
N LYS A 29 8.65 0.74 4.32
CA LYS A 29 9.39 1.51 3.32
C LYS A 29 9.12 1.04 1.90
N VAL A 30 8.95 2.02 1.01
CA VAL A 30 8.98 1.82 -0.43
C VAL A 30 10.43 2.02 -0.86
N THR A 31 11.13 0.94 -1.11
CA THR A 31 12.57 0.95 -1.37
C THR A 31 12.89 1.05 -2.85
N GLN A 32 11.97 0.62 -3.70
CA GLN A 32 12.13 0.72 -5.14
C GLN A 32 10.79 1.14 -5.74
N GLY A 33 10.84 2.11 -6.62
CA GLY A 33 9.64 2.54 -7.31
C GLY A 33 9.98 3.47 -8.46
N SER A 34 9.00 3.68 -9.31
CA SER A 34 9.11 4.58 -10.44
C SER A 34 7.78 5.24 -10.75
N ILE A 35 7.88 6.44 -11.27
CA ILE A 35 6.74 7.16 -11.86
C ILE A 35 7.05 7.35 -13.33
N THR A 36 6.07 7.06 -14.19
CA THR A 36 6.23 7.21 -15.64
C THR A 36 5.45 8.43 -16.10
N MET A 37 6.14 9.33 -16.77
CA MET A 37 5.60 10.58 -17.28
C MET A 37 5.60 10.57 -18.80
N LYS A 38 4.57 11.18 -19.37
CA LYS A 38 4.55 11.51 -20.80
C LYS A 38 4.31 13.01 -20.90
N GLY A 39 5.38 13.77 -21.16
CA GLY A 39 5.34 15.22 -21.00
C GLY A 39 5.11 15.58 -19.53
N LYS A 40 4.03 16.30 -19.24
CA LYS A 40 3.63 16.67 -17.87
C LYS A 40 2.63 15.68 -17.25
N ASP A 41 2.19 14.70 -18.02
CA ASP A 41 1.16 13.78 -17.57
C ASP A 41 1.78 12.54 -16.91
N VAL A 42 1.27 12.18 -15.75
CA VAL A 42 1.61 10.90 -15.11
C VAL A 42 0.78 9.82 -15.78
N VAL A 43 1.44 8.83 -16.37
CA VAL A 43 0.77 7.78 -17.15
C VAL A 43 0.97 6.39 -16.57
N GLY A 44 1.81 6.23 -15.57
CA GLY A 44 2.04 4.94 -14.95
C GLY A 44 3.02 5.03 -13.80
N GLY A 45 3.39 3.86 -13.33
CA GLY A 45 4.36 3.70 -12.28
C GLY A 45 4.25 2.35 -11.62
N GLU A 46 5.21 2.06 -10.78
CA GLU A 46 5.20 0.87 -9.94
C GLU A 46 5.99 1.16 -8.67
N PHE A 47 5.69 0.41 -7.61
CA PHE A 47 6.51 0.49 -6.41
C PHE A 47 6.58 -0.86 -5.72
N THR A 48 7.73 -1.08 -5.08
CA THR A 48 8.02 -2.28 -4.31
C THR A 48 8.24 -1.90 -2.85
N MET A 49 7.53 -2.59 -1.98
CA MET A 49 7.64 -2.43 -0.54
C MET A 49 8.57 -3.52 0.00
N ASP A 50 9.56 -3.12 0.78
CA ASP A 50 10.42 -4.06 1.49
C ASP A 50 9.72 -4.48 2.79
N MET A 51 9.20 -5.71 2.81
CA MET A 51 8.43 -6.22 3.95
C MET A 51 9.29 -6.40 5.20
N ASN A 52 10.61 -6.48 5.06
CA ASN A 52 11.52 -6.52 6.21
C ASN A 52 11.57 -5.19 6.96
N THR A 53 11.14 -4.10 6.33
CA THR A 53 11.13 -2.76 6.95
C THR A 53 9.87 -2.47 7.73
N ILE A 54 8.93 -3.40 7.80
CA ILE A 54 7.71 -3.21 8.59
C ILE A 54 8.08 -2.92 10.04
N ASP A 55 7.54 -1.83 10.57
CA ASP A 55 7.91 -1.35 11.89
C ASP A 55 6.68 -0.90 12.69
N TYR A 56 6.80 -1.04 13.98
CA TYR A 56 5.80 -0.65 14.95
C TYR A 56 6.47 -0.50 16.33
N LYS A 57 5.88 0.28 17.21
CA LYS A 57 6.43 0.53 18.56
C LYS A 57 6.61 -0.72 19.43
N ASN A 58 5.92 -1.81 19.12
CA ASN A 58 6.00 -3.07 19.86
C ASN A 58 6.70 -4.13 19.01
N ALA A 59 7.91 -4.49 19.40
CA ALA A 59 8.73 -5.46 18.68
C ALA A 59 8.09 -6.86 18.57
N LYS A 60 7.31 -7.25 19.57
CA LYS A 60 6.61 -8.54 19.58
C LYS A 60 5.55 -8.58 18.48
N LEU A 61 4.81 -7.50 18.29
CA LEU A 61 3.85 -7.41 17.20
C LEU A 61 4.55 -7.39 15.84
N VAL A 62 5.68 -6.70 15.72
CA VAL A 62 6.48 -6.70 14.48
C VAL A 62 6.87 -8.12 14.10
N GLY A 63 7.37 -8.90 15.06
CA GLY A 63 7.72 -10.31 14.84
C GLY A 63 6.52 -11.13 14.37
N HIS A 64 5.36 -10.91 14.94
CA HIS A 64 4.12 -11.60 14.55
C HIS A 64 3.69 -11.21 13.11
N LEU A 65 3.77 -9.93 12.78
CA LEU A 65 3.44 -9.46 11.43
C LEU A 65 4.37 -10.07 10.37
N LYS A 66 5.63 -10.33 10.72
CA LYS A 66 6.58 -10.96 9.81
C LYS A 66 6.41 -12.48 9.71
N SER A 67 5.61 -13.07 10.57
CA SER A 67 5.41 -14.53 10.67
C SER A 67 4.45 -15.06 9.59
N PRO A 68 4.36 -16.39 9.44
CA PRO A 68 3.39 -17.01 8.52
C PRO A 68 1.92 -16.66 8.81
N ASP A 69 1.59 -16.24 10.02
CA ASP A 69 0.23 -15.79 10.35
C ASP A 69 -0.17 -14.52 9.60
N PHE A 70 0.79 -13.73 9.15
CA PHE A 70 0.54 -12.48 8.43
C PHE A 70 1.30 -12.43 7.12
N PHE A 71 2.42 -11.73 7.05
CA PHE A 71 3.09 -11.45 5.78
C PHE A 71 4.17 -12.46 5.41
N GLU A 72 4.58 -13.32 6.34
CA GLU A 72 5.60 -14.37 6.10
C GLU A 72 6.80 -13.83 5.33
N VAL A 73 7.45 -12.84 5.91
CA VAL A 73 8.45 -12.01 5.25
C VAL A 73 9.68 -12.82 4.79
N SER A 74 10.02 -13.90 5.50
CA SER A 74 11.14 -14.76 5.11
C SER A 74 10.90 -15.46 3.76
N LYS A 75 9.63 -15.72 3.42
CA LYS A 75 9.24 -16.35 2.16
C LYS A 75 8.84 -15.31 1.13
N PHE A 76 8.22 -14.23 1.56
CA PHE A 76 7.71 -13.16 0.71
C PHE A 76 8.30 -11.81 1.15
N PRO A 77 9.58 -11.53 0.81
CA PRO A 77 10.27 -10.35 1.32
C PRO A 77 9.78 -9.03 0.73
N THR A 78 9.02 -9.08 -0.36
CA THR A 78 8.51 -7.87 -1.02
C THR A 78 7.02 -7.98 -1.32
N ALA A 79 6.35 -6.82 -1.34
CA ALA A 79 5.04 -6.64 -1.92
C ALA A 79 5.19 -5.62 -3.06
N LYS A 80 4.33 -5.68 -4.05
CA LYS A 80 4.51 -4.87 -5.27
C LYS A 80 3.18 -4.34 -5.79
N PHE A 81 3.20 -3.08 -6.24
CA PHE A 81 2.08 -2.50 -6.97
C PHE A 81 2.53 -2.09 -8.37
N VAL A 82 1.75 -2.50 -9.38
CA VAL A 82 2.00 -2.14 -10.78
C VAL A 82 0.76 -1.43 -11.32
N THR A 83 0.93 -0.19 -11.77
CA THR A 83 -0.15 0.61 -12.32
C THR A 83 -0.57 0.09 -13.69
N LYS A 84 -1.87 -0.03 -13.91
CA LYS A 84 -2.47 -0.36 -15.22
C LYS A 84 -3.11 0.85 -15.89
N SER A 85 -3.70 1.76 -15.11
CA SER A 85 -4.30 2.98 -15.67
C SER A 85 -4.21 4.13 -14.70
N VAL A 86 -4.10 5.33 -15.25
CA VAL A 86 -4.10 6.58 -14.48
C VAL A 86 -5.12 7.51 -15.11
N THR A 87 -6.03 8.05 -14.30
CA THR A 87 -7.05 8.99 -14.74
C THR A 87 -6.90 10.29 -13.99
N ALA A 88 -6.75 11.39 -14.71
CA ALA A 88 -6.70 12.72 -14.11
C ALA A 88 -8.08 13.09 -13.55
N LEU A 89 -8.11 13.66 -12.35
CA LEU A 89 -9.33 14.11 -11.69
C LEU A 89 -9.36 15.64 -11.65
N LYS A 90 -10.53 16.21 -11.87
CA LYS A 90 -10.73 17.65 -11.76
C LYS A 90 -11.73 17.94 -10.66
N GLY A 91 -11.33 18.78 -9.69
CA GLY A 91 -12.25 19.21 -8.64
C GLY A 91 -12.73 18.12 -7.70
N ASP A 92 -11.90 17.11 -7.46
CA ASP A 92 -12.25 16.06 -6.51
C ASP A 92 -12.32 16.62 -5.09
N ALA A 93 -13.39 16.30 -4.37
CA ALA A 93 -13.63 16.85 -3.02
C ALA A 93 -12.53 16.46 -2.01
N SER A 94 -11.84 15.34 -2.22
CA SER A 94 -10.73 14.91 -1.36
C SER A 94 -9.43 15.66 -1.63
N GLY A 95 -9.36 16.46 -2.70
CA GLY A 95 -8.14 17.11 -3.15
C GLY A 95 -7.24 16.23 -4.01
N ALA A 96 -7.67 15.02 -4.33
CA ALA A 96 -6.91 14.12 -5.19
C ALA A 96 -6.84 14.66 -6.61
N THR A 97 -5.70 14.43 -7.25
CA THR A 97 -5.45 14.88 -8.63
C THR A 97 -5.56 13.75 -9.65
N HIS A 98 -5.41 12.50 -9.21
CA HIS A 98 -5.42 11.33 -10.08
C HIS A 98 -6.06 10.15 -9.37
N GLN A 99 -6.69 9.28 -10.18
CA GLN A 99 -7.10 7.95 -9.75
C GLN A 99 -6.21 6.93 -10.43
N ILE A 100 -5.71 5.98 -9.64
CA ILE A 100 -4.79 4.95 -10.10
C ILE A 100 -5.45 3.60 -9.93
N SER A 101 -5.40 2.78 -10.97
CA SER A 101 -5.82 1.39 -10.94
C SER A 101 -4.64 0.51 -11.29
N GLY A 102 -4.49 -0.61 -10.63
CA GLY A 102 -3.41 -1.53 -10.92
C GLY A 102 -3.53 -2.81 -10.13
N ASP A 103 -2.45 -3.58 -10.14
CA ASP A 103 -2.39 -4.87 -9.44
C ASP A 103 -1.48 -4.77 -8.23
N LEU A 104 -2.02 -5.16 -7.07
CA LEU A 104 -1.29 -5.28 -5.82
C LEU A 104 -0.99 -6.75 -5.55
N THR A 105 0.27 -7.06 -5.33
CA THR A 105 0.74 -8.40 -5.00
C THR A 105 1.27 -8.42 -3.57
N ILE A 106 0.65 -9.26 -2.74
CA ILE A 106 1.10 -9.53 -1.37
C ILE A 106 1.12 -11.05 -1.22
N ARG A 107 2.21 -11.60 -0.69
CA ARG A 107 2.36 -13.05 -0.50
C ARG A 107 2.07 -13.86 -1.78
N ASP A 108 2.59 -13.41 -2.92
CA ASP A 108 2.37 -14.02 -4.24
C ASP A 108 0.90 -14.05 -4.70
N GLN A 109 0.01 -13.36 -4.01
CA GLN A 109 -1.39 -13.21 -4.44
C GLN A 109 -1.58 -11.83 -5.05
N THR A 110 -2.05 -11.79 -6.27
CA THR A 110 -2.23 -10.56 -7.04
C THR A 110 -3.71 -10.26 -7.23
N HIS A 111 -4.13 -9.06 -6.84
CA HIS A 111 -5.51 -8.62 -7.02
C HIS A 111 -5.56 -7.17 -7.48
N PRO A 112 -6.58 -6.80 -8.28
CA PRO A 112 -6.74 -5.42 -8.70
C PRO A 112 -7.14 -4.53 -7.53
N ILE A 113 -6.61 -3.31 -7.54
CA ILE A 113 -6.97 -2.29 -6.55
C ILE A 113 -6.94 -0.92 -7.22
N ALA A 114 -7.79 -0.02 -6.75
CA ALA A 114 -7.84 1.36 -7.23
C ALA A 114 -7.83 2.31 -6.04
N PHE A 115 -7.16 3.42 -6.21
CA PHE A 115 -7.07 4.44 -5.17
C PHE A 115 -6.80 5.81 -5.78
N LYS A 116 -7.08 6.85 -5.00
CA LYS A 116 -6.84 8.24 -5.40
C LYS A 116 -5.55 8.74 -4.79
N VAL A 117 -4.80 9.53 -5.56
CA VAL A 117 -3.58 10.18 -5.08
C VAL A 117 -3.62 11.67 -5.38
N LYS A 118 -2.95 12.42 -4.52
CA LYS A 118 -2.62 13.82 -4.78
C LYS A 118 -1.18 13.87 -5.24
N ILE A 119 -0.97 14.31 -6.48
CA ILE A 119 0.37 14.49 -7.04
C ILE A 119 0.65 15.99 -7.01
N SER A 120 1.75 16.37 -6.37
CA SER A 120 2.19 17.75 -6.27
C SER A 120 3.61 17.91 -6.79
N GLU A 121 3.93 19.11 -7.26
CA GLU A 121 5.24 19.45 -7.77
C GLU A 121 5.91 20.50 -6.88
N ALA A 122 7.21 20.33 -6.63
CA ALA A 122 8.05 21.30 -5.94
C ALA A 122 9.37 21.35 -6.69
N GLY A 123 9.52 22.36 -7.58
CA GLY A 123 10.62 22.39 -8.52
C GLY A 123 10.56 21.20 -9.46
N ASP A 124 11.62 20.42 -9.54
CA ASP A 124 11.65 19.20 -10.36
C ASP A 124 11.19 17.95 -9.59
N GLN A 125 10.84 18.10 -8.32
CA GLN A 125 10.43 16.98 -7.49
C GLN A 125 8.92 16.78 -7.59
N LEU A 126 8.52 15.51 -7.79
CA LEU A 126 7.12 15.09 -7.71
C LEU A 126 6.91 14.32 -6.40
N ARG A 127 5.76 14.55 -5.79
CA ARG A 127 5.34 13.81 -4.59
C ARG A 127 3.94 13.28 -4.81
N ALA A 128 3.73 12.03 -4.47
CA ALA A 128 2.41 11.40 -4.54
C ALA A 128 2.00 10.94 -3.15
N GLN A 129 0.81 11.35 -2.72
CA GLN A 129 0.23 10.98 -1.45
C GLN A 129 -1.18 10.45 -1.67
N GLY A 130 -1.54 9.38 -0.97
CA GLY A 130 -2.89 8.84 -1.09
C GLY A 130 -3.15 7.73 -0.10
N ASP A 131 -4.42 7.44 0.07
CA ASP A 131 -4.88 6.38 0.95
C ASP A 131 -5.32 5.18 0.11
N ILE A 132 -4.82 4.01 0.50
CA ILE A 132 -5.13 2.75 -0.14
C ILE A 132 -5.87 1.90 0.89
N VAL A 133 -7.02 1.36 0.50
CA VAL A 133 -7.78 0.47 1.37
C VAL A 133 -7.73 -0.94 0.79
N ILE A 134 -7.13 -1.87 1.53
CA ILE A 134 -7.24 -3.29 1.25
C ILE A 134 -8.49 -3.76 1.99
N GLU A 135 -9.58 -3.98 1.26
CA GLU A 135 -10.87 -4.30 1.86
C GLU A 135 -10.90 -5.68 2.49
N ASP A 136 -10.11 -6.61 1.95
CA ASP A 136 -10.13 -7.99 2.38
C ASP A 136 -8.72 -8.62 2.30
N ARG A 137 -8.04 -8.64 3.43
CA ARG A 137 -6.70 -9.22 3.54
C ARG A 137 -6.68 -10.72 3.29
N THR A 138 -7.82 -11.40 3.45
CA THR A 138 -7.88 -12.86 3.24
C THR A 138 -7.64 -13.25 1.78
N LYS A 139 -7.91 -12.34 0.83
CA LYS A 139 -7.61 -12.55 -0.59
C LYS A 139 -6.10 -12.72 -0.83
N TYR A 140 -5.28 -12.19 0.06
CA TYR A 140 -3.82 -12.30 -0.02
C TYR A 140 -3.28 -13.42 0.87
N GLY A 141 -4.15 -14.29 1.37
CA GLY A 141 -3.76 -15.39 2.22
C GLY A 141 -3.52 -15.01 3.68
N ILE A 142 -3.87 -13.79 4.09
CA ILE A 142 -3.71 -13.32 5.46
C ILE A 142 -5.01 -13.58 6.22
N LYS A 143 -5.10 -14.75 6.85
CA LYS A 143 -6.36 -15.25 7.42
C LYS A 143 -6.43 -15.22 8.94
N TYR A 144 -5.32 -14.94 9.61
CA TYR A 144 -5.23 -15.00 11.06
C TYR A 144 -6.33 -14.18 11.74
N ASN A 145 -7.12 -14.85 12.56
CA ASN A 145 -8.24 -14.25 13.31
C ASN A 145 -9.25 -13.46 12.46
N SER A 146 -9.43 -13.87 11.20
CA SER A 146 -10.44 -13.29 10.32
C SER A 146 -11.82 -13.91 10.59
N LYS A 147 -12.87 -13.08 10.64
CA LYS A 147 -14.26 -13.52 10.77
C LYS A 147 -14.74 -14.38 9.60
N LYS A 148 -14.06 -14.32 8.45
CA LYS A 148 -14.40 -15.12 7.28
C LYS A 148 -13.91 -16.55 7.37
N VAL A 149 -12.91 -16.80 8.22
CA VAL A 149 -12.25 -18.10 8.36
C VAL A 149 -12.57 -18.75 9.71
N PHE A 150 -12.73 -17.94 10.74
CA PHE A 150 -12.96 -18.38 12.12
C PHE A 150 -14.32 -17.94 12.63
N ASP A 151 -14.90 -18.69 13.56
CA ASP A 151 -16.15 -18.35 14.23
C ASP A 151 -15.97 -17.07 15.07
N VAL A 152 -16.77 -16.04 14.78
CA VAL A 152 -16.73 -14.77 15.48
C VAL A 152 -16.94 -14.95 16.98
N ALA A 153 -17.86 -15.84 17.38
CA ALA A 153 -18.13 -16.09 18.79
C ALA A 153 -16.92 -16.69 19.53
N LYS A 154 -16.07 -17.45 18.82
CA LYS A 154 -14.86 -18.04 19.39
C LYS A 154 -13.69 -17.05 19.40
N LEU A 155 -13.64 -16.13 18.44
CA LEU A 155 -12.59 -15.12 18.38
C LEU A 155 -12.76 -14.05 19.48
N GLY A 156 -14.00 -13.61 19.71
CA GLY A 156 -14.27 -12.56 20.69
C GLY A 156 -13.42 -11.33 20.44
N ASP A 157 -12.66 -10.92 21.44
CA ASP A 157 -11.75 -9.77 21.37
C ASP A 157 -10.45 -10.02 20.59
N LYS A 158 -10.22 -11.25 20.14
CA LYS A 158 -9.06 -11.62 19.29
C LYS A 158 -9.33 -11.38 17.81
N LEU A 159 -10.55 -11.05 17.42
CA LEU A 159 -10.90 -10.79 16.02
C LEU A 159 -10.07 -9.63 15.47
N ILE A 160 -9.55 -9.80 14.27
CA ILE A 160 -8.83 -8.77 13.53
C ILE A 160 -9.64 -8.44 12.28
N GLU A 161 -9.91 -7.17 12.05
CA GLU A 161 -10.65 -6.72 10.87
C GLU A 161 -9.94 -7.14 9.58
N ASP A 162 -10.73 -7.45 8.56
CA ASP A 162 -10.19 -7.86 7.26
C ASP A 162 -9.64 -6.69 6.46
N GLU A 163 -10.07 -5.49 6.78
CA GLU A 163 -9.61 -4.27 6.14
C GLU A 163 -8.26 -3.82 6.67
N ILE A 164 -7.36 -3.46 5.75
CA ILE A 164 -6.08 -2.82 6.09
C ILE A 164 -6.05 -1.47 5.38
N LYS A 165 -5.74 -0.42 6.11
CA LYS A 165 -5.59 0.92 5.55
C LYS A 165 -4.11 1.24 5.38
N LEU A 166 -3.78 1.82 4.22
CA LEU A 166 -2.42 2.25 3.90
C LEU A 166 -2.44 3.72 3.52
N SER A 167 -1.47 4.47 4.00
CA SER A 167 -1.26 5.85 3.60
C SER A 167 0.09 5.92 2.89
N LEU A 168 0.06 6.22 1.60
CA LEU A 168 1.24 6.25 0.73
C LEU A 168 1.81 7.66 0.67
N ASP A 169 3.13 7.78 0.79
CA ASP A 169 3.86 9.03 0.60
C ASP A 169 5.19 8.73 -0.06
N VAL A 170 5.25 8.96 -1.36
CA VAL A 170 6.45 8.72 -2.17
C VAL A 170 6.80 9.97 -2.96
N SER A 171 8.09 10.12 -3.24
CA SER A 171 8.55 11.25 -4.03
C SER A 171 9.74 10.86 -4.91
N THR A 172 9.90 11.63 -6.00
CA THR A 172 11.08 11.50 -6.85
C THR A 172 12.27 12.12 -6.13
N SER A 173 13.46 11.61 -6.40
CA SER A 173 14.70 12.24 -5.95
C SER A 173 14.90 13.59 -6.67
N LYS A 174 15.61 14.49 -6.00
CA LYS A 174 15.97 15.78 -6.59
C LYS A 174 16.94 15.60 -7.76
#